data_32f8529f7c2af79ca345e4adc0fd9ca1
#
_entry.id   32f8529f7c2af79ca345e4adc0fd9ca1
#
_cell.length_a   1.000
_cell.length_b   1.000
_cell.length_c   1.000
_cell.angle_alpha   90.00
_cell.angle_beta   90.00
_cell.angle_gamma   90.00
#
_symmetry.space_group_name_H-M   'P 1'
#
loop_
_entity.id
_entity.type
_entity.pdbx_description
1 polymer ?
#
loop_
_entity_poly.entity_id
_entity_poly.type
_entity_poly.pdbx_seq_one_letter_code
_entity_poly.pdbx_strand_id
1 'polypeptide(L)'
;MKEAIFLPYKENFSPDYPGAVSLFVNETSIKSRFKKNIVVFGNTKFKKKFKLEYQNISLFNNPLRSQTKSYVNKFISLQNKYNFSIIEVHNRPSYISLLKKKLGQKILALYFHNDPLSMDGSKTIDDRKNLLKSCYKIIFNSNWSKKRFLEGLENKFVNSDKLEVFFQSAKKNNKKILKNKKKWITFVGKLNSAKGYDI
;
A
#
# COMPACT_ATOMS: atom_id res chain seq x y z
N MET A 1 -1.37 -13.29 -16.91
CA MET A 1 -2.20 -12.34 -16.14
C MET A 1 -1.32 -11.19 -15.71
N LYS A 2 -1.69 -9.93 -15.98
CA LYS A 2 -0.92 -8.73 -15.60
C LYS A 2 -1.50 -8.12 -14.33
N GLU A 3 -0.63 -7.59 -13.50
CA GLU A 3 -0.95 -6.97 -12.21
C GLU A 3 -0.45 -5.53 -12.13
N ALA A 4 -1.32 -4.63 -11.68
CA ALA A 4 -0.95 -3.26 -11.34
C ALA A 4 -0.84 -3.10 -9.82
N ILE A 5 0.29 -2.62 -9.34
CA ILE A 5 0.45 -2.18 -7.95
C ILE A 5 0.30 -0.67 -7.90
N PHE A 6 -0.74 -0.19 -7.25
CA PHE A 6 -1.09 1.21 -7.17
C PHE A 6 -0.70 1.80 -5.81
N LEU A 7 0.39 2.57 -5.79
CA LEU A 7 0.97 3.18 -4.60
C LEU A 7 0.18 4.42 -4.15
N PRO A 8 0.27 4.79 -2.87
CA PRO A 8 -0.23 6.06 -2.37
C PRO A 8 0.34 7.25 -3.15
N TYR A 9 -0.47 8.28 -3.34
CA TYR A 9 0.05 9.57 -3.82
C TYR A 9 1.14 10.09 -2.87
N LYS A 10 2.26 10.56 -3.40
CA LYS A 10 3.48 10.99 -2.66
C LYS A 10 4.32 9.84 -2.07
N GLU A 11 4.01 8.57 -2.35
CA GLU A 11 4.92 7.48 -2.01
C GLU A 11 6.09 7.44 -3.01
N ASN A 12 7.31 7.53 -2.49
CA ASN A 12 8.51 7.54 -3.33
C ASN A 12 8.96 6.13 -3.67
N PHE A 13 8.81 5.72 -4.92
CA PHE A 13 9.34 4.45 -5.43
C PHE A 13 10.77 4.61 -5.93
N SER A 14 11.67 4.92 -4.99
CA SER A 14 13.08 5.21 -5.27
C SER A 14 13.99 4.68 -4.17
N PRO A 15 15.17 4.12 -4.51
CA PRO A 15 16.15 3.72 -3.50
C PRO A 15 16.79 4.91 -2.76
N ASP A 16 16.77 6.11 -3.34
CA ASP A 16 17.42 7.28 -2.75
C ASP A 16 16.66 7.82 -1.52
N TYR A 17 15.33 7.78 -1.56
CA TYR A 17 14.48 8.19 -0.44
C TYR A 17 13.18 7.38 -0.42
N PRO A 18 13.22 6.10 -0.07
CA PRO A 18 12.06 5.23 -0.13
C PRO A 18 11.08 5.49 1.01
N GLY A 19 9.79 5.36 0.74
CA GLY A 19 8.78 5.16 1.77
C GLY A 19 8.72 3.68 2.20
N ALA A 20 8.11 3.42 3.35
CA ALA A 20 7.99 2.05 3.87
C ALA A 20 7.16 1.13 2.95
N VAL A 21 6.11 1.67 2.34
CA VAL A 21 5.27 0.93 1.39
C VAL A 21 6.05 0.58 0.13
N SER A 22 6.81 1.53 -0.41
CA SER A 22 7.61 1.30 -1.62
C SER A 22 8.74 0.30 -1.41
N LEU A 23 9.37 0.28 -0.23
CA LEU A 23 10.33 -0.76 0.16
C LEU A 23 9.68 -2.14 0.19
N PHE A 24 8.53 -2.26 0.87
CA PHE A 24 7.78 -3.50 0.95
C PHE A 24 7.41 -4.01 -0.45
N VAL A 25 6.81 -3.16 -1.29
CA VAL A 25 6.43 -3.51 -2.67
C VAL A 25 7.63 -3.94 -3.48
N ASN A 26 8.75 -3.21 -3.40
CA ASN A 26 9.96 -3.61 -4.12
C ASN A 26 10.48 -4.98 -3.66
N GLU A 27 10.67 -5.18 -2.35
CA GLU A 27 11.24 -6.42 -1.80
C GLU A 27 10.37 -7.66 -2.07
N THR A 28 9.05 -7.53 -2.05
CA THR A 28 8.14 -8.63 -2.33
C THR A 28 8.05 -8.92 -3.83
N SER A 29 7.89 -7.86 -4.65
CA SER A 29 7.66 -8.02 -6.09
C SER A 29 8.90 -8.52 -6.84
N ILE A 30 10.12 -8.08 -6.48
CA ILE A 30 11.34 -8.58 -7.13
C ILE A 30 11.59 -10.08 -6.88
N LYS A 31 11.05 -10.63 -5.79
CA LYS A 31 11.14 -12.06 -5.45
C LYS A 31 9.99 -12.88 -5.99
N SER A 32 8.95 -12.22 -6.49
CA SER A 32 7.79 -12.90 -7.06
C SER A 32 8.17 -13.63 -8.35
N ARG A 33 7.66 -14.86 -8.53
CA ARG A 33 7.73 -15.57 -9.80
C ARG A 33 7.00 -14.83 -10.93
N PHE A 34 6.09 -13.92 -10.59
CA PHE A 34 5.30 -13.12 -11.52
C PHE A 34 5.87 -11.73 -11.77
N LYS A 35 7.08 -11.42 -11.32
CA LYS A 35 7.68 -10.09 -11.38
C LYS A 35 7.63 -9.42 -12.76
N LYS A 36 7.71 -10.21 -13.86
CA LYS A 36 7.62 -9.72 -15.25
C LYS A 36 6.23 -9.23 -15.64
N ASN A 37 5.22 -9.58 -14.86
CA ASN A 37 3.82 -9.22 -15.10
C ASN A 37 3.33 -8.09 -14.18
N ILE A 38 4.20 -7.60 -13.28
CA ILE A 38 3.89 -6.56 -12.31
C ILE A 38 4.35 -5.22 -12.84
N VAL A 39 3.45 -4.23 -12.84
CA VAL A 39 3.78 -2.83 -13.11
C VAL A 39 3.39 -1.99 -11.89
N VAL A 40 4.33 -1.24 -11.37
CA VAL A 40 4.11 -0.36 -10.21
C VAL A 40 3.73 1.03 -10.71
N PHE A 41 2.62 1.57 -10.21
CA PHE A 41 2.13 2.91 -10.48
C PHE A 41 2.28 3.80 -9.25
N GLY A 42 2.87 4.96 -9.41
CA GLY A 42 3.10 5.87 -8.32
C GLY A 42 3.37 7.30 -8.77
N ASN A 43 3.65 8.16 -7.80
CA ASN A 43 4.06 9.55 -8.07
C ASN A 43 5.35 9.84 -7.31
N THR A 44 6.49 9.74 -7.97
CA THR A 44 7.78 10.11 -7.39
C THR A 44 8.53 11.11 -8.24
N LYS A 45 9.19 12.05 -7.57
CA LYS A 45 10.03 13.08 -8.21
C LYS A 45 11.48 12.63 -8.44
N PHE A 46 11.92 11.57 -7.78
CA PHE A 46 13.29 11.06 -7.90
C PHE A 46 13.52 10.44 -9.28
N LYS A 47 14.67 10.72 -9.89
CA LYS A 47 15.05 10.16 -11.19
C LYS A 47 15.28 8.65 -11.11
N LYS A 48 16.01 8.20 -10.09
CA LYS A 48 16.33 6.80 -9.85
C LYS A 48 15.12 6.06 -9.27
N LYS A 49 14.73 4.95 -9.89
CA LYS A 49 13.63 4.08 -9.48
C LYS A 49 14.18 2.72 -9.04
N PHE A 50 13.39 1.96 -8.28
CA PHE A 50 13.67 0.54 -8.06
C PHE A 50 13.60 -0.26 -9.38
N LYS A 51 14.18 -1.48 -9.39
CA LYS A 51 14.34 -2.33 -10.58
C LYS A 51 13.05 -3.11 -10.95
N LEU A 52 11.91 -2.47 -10.90
CA LEU A 52 10.63 -3.02 -11.38
C LEU A 52 10.09 -2.13 -12.47
N GLU A 53 9.22 -2.66 -13.31
CA GLU A 53 8.49 -1.82 -14.27
C GLU A 53 7.67 -0.78 -13.48
N TYR A 54 7.94 0.50 -13.75
CA TYR A 54 7.37 1.61 -13.01
C TYR A 54 6.79 2.65 -13.95
N GLN A 55 5.55 3.01 -13.68
CA GLN A 55 4.85 4.07 -14.40
C GLN A 55 4.58 5.26 -13.49
N ASN A 56 5.19 6.40 -13.81
CA ASN A 56 4.97 7.63 -13.03
C ASN A 56 3.64 8.28 -13.39
N ILE A 57 2.86 8.64 -12.38
CA ILE A 57 1.61 9.38 -12.53
C ILE A 57 1.87 10.83 -12.16
N SER A 58 2.17 11.64 -13.15
CA SER A 58 2.33 13.08 -12.95
C SER A 58 0.97 13.78 -12.95
N LEU A 59 0.77 14.66 -11.97
CA LEU A 59 -0.42 15.51 -11.86
C LEU A 59 -0.02 16.98 -12.01
N PHE A 60 -0.83 17.71 -12.75
CA PHE A 60 -0.79 19.17 -12.70
C PHE A 60 -1.53 19.63 -11.44
N ASN A 61 -0.92 20.54 -10.70
CA ASN A 61 -1.57 21.17 -9.55
C ASN A 61 -2.76 21.99 -10.03
N ASN A 62 -3.95 21.54 -9.69
CA ASN A 62 -5.18 22.30 -9.89
C ASN A 62 -5.88 22.43 -8.54
N PRO A 63 -5.93 23.63 -7.94
CA PRO A 63 -6.50 23.84 -6.61
C PRO A 63 -8.01 23.56 -6.56
N LEU A 64 -8.71 23.63 -7.70
CA LEU A 64 -10.15 23.38 -7.78
C LEU A 64 -10.52 21.89 -7.88
N ARG A 65 -9.55 20.98 -7.98
CA ARG A 65 -9.82 19.55 -8.14
C ARG A 65 -9.26 18.72 -6.99
N SER A 66 -10.06 17.78 -6.51
CA SER A 66 -9.57 16.79 -5.55
C SER A 66 -8.36 16.03 -6.12
N GLN A 67 -7.23 16.15 -5.44
CA GLN A 67 -5.97 15.49 -5.81
C GLN A 67 -6.12 13.97 -5.88
N THR A 68 -6.84 13.38 -4.92
CA THR A 68 -7.15 11.94 -4.91
C THR A 68 -7.92 11.52 -6.15
N LYS A 69 -9.01 12.23 -6.49
CA LYS A 69 -9.81 11.92 -7.69
C LYS A 69 -8.96 12.04 -8.96
N SER A 70 -8.16 13.09 -9.07
CA SER A 70 -7.29 13.33 -10.24
C SER A 70 -6.24 12.22 -10.39
N TYR A 71 -5.64 11.78 -9.27
CA TYR A 71 -4.65 10.71 -9.25
C TYR A 71 -5.23 9.36 -9.67
N VAL A 72 -6.37 8.98 -9.10
CA VAL A 72 -7.07 7.74 -9.46
C VAL A 72 -7.55 7.78 -10.92
N ASN A 73 -8.12 8.89 -11.41
CA ASN A 73 -8.56 9.00 -12.80
C ASN A 73 -7.39 8.88 -13.78
N LYS A 74 -6.22 9.46 -13.47
CA LYS A 74 -5.03 9.33 -14.30
C LYS A 74 -4.52 7.88 -14.32
N PHE A 75 -4.53 7.19 -13.17
CA PHE A 75 -4.23 5.76 -13.10
C PHE A 75 -5.19 4.96 -14.01
N ILE A 76 -6.50 5.20 -13.92
CA ILE A 76 -7.50 4.52 -14.75
C ILE A 76 -7.22 4.72 -16.24
N SER A 77 -6.90 5.93 -16.65
CA SER A 77 -6.53 6.23 -18.04
C SER A 77 -5.29 5.44 -18.50
N LEU A 78 -4.27 5.31 -17.64
CA LEU A 78 -3.07 4.54 -17.94
C LEU A 78 -3.35 3.03 -17.93
N GLN A 79 -4.13 2.56 -16.95
CA GLN A 79 -4.49 1.15 -16.82
C GLN A 79 -5.20 0.61 -18.08
N ASN A 80 -6.04 1.40 -18.72
CA ASN A 80 -6.76 0.99 -19.92
C ASN A 80 -5.81 0.59 -21.07
N LYS A 81 -4.60 1.16 -21.11
CA LYS A 81 -3.57 0.79 -22.12
C LYS A 81 -2.94 -0.57 -21.84
N TYR A 82 -2.87 -0.99 -20.58
CA TYR A 82 -2.20 -2.23 -20.16
C TYR A 82 -3.14 -3.40 -19.97
N ASN A 83 -4.43 -3.14 -19.77
CA ASN A 83 -5.48 -4.13 -19.49
C ASN A 83 -5.13 -5.10 -18.34
N PHE A 84 -4.79 -4.55 -17.17
CA PHE A 84 -4.50 -5.37 -15.99
C PHE A 84 -5.75 -6.15 -15.53
N SER A 85 -5.54 -7.37 -15.07
CA SER A 85 -6.58 -8.21 -14.46
C SER A 85 -6.74 -7.94 -12.99
N ILE A 86 -5.62 -7.66 -12.29
CA ILE A 86 -5.55 -7.41 -10.86
C ILE A 86 -5.00 -6.02 -10.61
N ILE A 87 -5.60 -5.31 -9.66
CA ILE A 87 -5.13 -4.03 -9.16
C ILE A 87 -4.97 -4.13 -7.65
N GLU A 88 -3.73 -4.07 -7.19
CA GLU A 88 -3.38 -4.04 -5.78
C GLU A 88 -3.20 -2.60 -5.33
N VAL A 89 -4.00 -2.17 -4.36
CA VAL A 89 -3.98 -0.80 -3.80
C VAL A 89 -3.34 -0.83 -2.43
N HIS A 90 -2.31 -0.02 -2.22
CA HIS A 90 -1.62 0.06 -0.94
C HIS A 90 -2.08 1.27 -0.14
N ASN A 91 -2.51 1.01 1.09
CA ASN A 91 -2.70 2.02 2.15
C ASN A 91 -3.60 3.22 1.76
N ARG A 92 -4.55 3.00 0.82
CA ARG A 92 -5.50 4.03 0.37
C ARG A 92 -6.87 3.42 0.09
N PRO A 93 -7.63 3.07 1.15
CA PRO A 93 -8.96 2.47 0.99
C PRO A 93 -9.92 3.37 0.23
N SER A 94 -9.79 4.70 0.33
CA SER A 94 -10.60 5.65 -0.43
C SER A 94 -10.47 5.56 -1.97
N TYR A 95 -9.41 4.89 -2.48
CA TYR A 95 -9.28 4.67 -3.93
C TYR A 95 -10.21 3.56 -4.43
N ILE A 96 -10.55 2.60 -3.57
CA ILE A 96 -11.30 1.40 -3.94
C ILE A 96 -12.67 1.74 -4.53
N SER A 97 -13.43 2.65 -3.92
CA SER A 97 -14.75 3.04 -4.40
C SER A 97 -14.71 3.66 -5.81
N LEU A 98 -13.69 4.50 -6.06
CA LEU A 98 -13.48 5.14 -7.36
C LEU A 98 -13.08 4.11 -8.43
N LEU A 99 -12.17 3.20 -8.08
CA LEU A 99 -11.73 2.12 -8.98
C LEU A 99 -12.89 1.18 -9.29
N LYS A 100 -13.65 0.74 -8.29
CA LYS A 100 -14.78 -0.16 -8.48
C LYS A 100 -15.86 0.45 -9.38
N LYS A 101 -16.17 1.73 -9.18
CA LYS A 101 -17.15 2.46 -10.02
C LYS A 101 -16.73 2.53 -11.49
N LYS A 102 -15.42 2.67 -11.77
CA LYS A 102 -14.91 2.89 -13.14
C LYS A 102 -14.43 1.61 -13.84
N LEU A 103 -13.97 0.62 -13.08
CA LEU A 103 -13.34 -0.59 -13.60
C LEU A 103 -14.11 -1.88 -13.29
N GLY A 104 -15.28 -1.77 -12.65
CA GLY A 104 -16.31 -2.80 -12.42
C GLY A 104 -15.85 -4.24 -12.21
N GLN A 105 -15.36 -4.87 -13.26
CA GLN A 105 -15.02 -6.30 -13.29
C GLN A 105 -13.57 -6.62 -12.86
N LYS A 106 -12.74 -5.61 -12.58
CA LYS A 106 -11.34 -5.86 -12.17
C LYS A 106 -11.26 -6.42 -10.76
N ILE A 107 -10.31 -7.33 -10.55
CA ILE A 107 -9.99 -7.87 -9.23
C ILE A 107 -9.23 -6.80 -8.45
N LEU A 108 -9.83 -6.32 -7.36
CA LEU A 108 -9.21 -5.34 -6.47
C LEU A 108 -8.72 -6.02 -5.21
N ALA A 109 -7.44 -5.82 -4.88
CA ALA A 109 -6.85 -6.16 -3.60
C ALA A 109 -6.46 -4.88 -2.86
N LEU A 110 -6.68 -4.83 -1.54
CA LEU A 110 -6.33 -3.70 -0.70
C LEU A 110 -5.35 -4.13 0.38
N TYR A 111 -4.22 -3.43 0.49
CA TYR A 111 -3.19 -3.70 1.47
C TYR A 111 -3.14 -2.60 2.53
N PHE A 112 -3.33 -2.95 3.79
CA PHE A 112 -3.19 -2.06 4.94
C PHE A 112 -1.80 -2.20 5.58
N HIS A 113 -1.05 -1.09 5.60
CA HIS A 113 0.24 -0.98 6.28
C HIS A 113 0.15 -0.20 7.60
N ASN A 114 -0.93 0.54 7.81
CA ASN A 114 -1.21 1.36 9.00
C ASN A 114 -2.55 0.97 9.61
N ASP A 115 -2.95 1.65 10.70
CA ASP A 115 -4.25 1.44 11.34
C ASP A 115 -5.41 1.73 10.36
N PRO A 116 -6.26 0.73 10.04
CA PRO A 116 -7.39 0.92 9.14
C PRO A 116 -8.38 1.99 9.59
N LEU A 117 -8.56 2.19 10.91
CA LEU A 117 -9.51 3.16 11.43
C LEU A 117 -9.00 4.60 11.34
N SER A 118 -7.71 4.81 11.07
CA SER A 118 -7.14 6.14 10.86
C SER A 118 -7.24 6.64 9.41
N MET A 119 -7.72 5.81 8.47
CA MET A 119 -7.66 6.11 7.04
C MET A 119 -9.02 6.47 6.45
N ASP A 120 -9.05 7.51 5.61
CA ASP A 120 -10.24 7.86 4.85
C ASP A 120 -10.66 6.71 3.91
N GLY A 121 -11.95 6.34 3.99
CA GLY A 121 -12.53 5.22 3.26
C GLY A 121 -12.47 3.89 4.01
N SER A 122 -12.09 3.90 5.31
CA SER A 122 -12.19 2.73 6.20
C SER A 122 -12.48 3.09 7.67
N LYS A 123 -12.70 4.36 7.98
CA LYS A 123 -12.97 4.84 9.36
C LYS A 123 -14.29 4.30 9.89
N THR A 124 -15.34 4.36 9.10
CA THR A 124 -16.68 3.98 9.51
C THR A 124 -16.95 2.49 9.27
N ILE A 125 -17.96 1.95 9.96
CA ILE A 125 -18.44 0.57 9.73
C ILE A 125 -18.89 0.41 8.27
N ASP A 126 -19.62 1.39 7.74
CA ASP A 126 -20.13 1.34 6.36
C ASP A 126 -19.00 1.39 5.33
N ASP A 127 -17.96 2.20 5.55
CA ASP A 127 -16.76 2.18 4.72
C ASP A 127 -16.17 0.77 4.62
N ARG A 128 -15.99 0.12 5.78
CA ARG A 128 -15.39 -1.22 5.84
C ARG A 128 -16.30 -2.30 5.24
N LYS A 129 -17.62 -2.21 5.44
CA LYS A 129 -18.59 -3.07 4.74
C LYS A 129 -18.51 -2.89 3.22
N ASN A 130 -18.35 -1.67 2.74
CA ASN A 130 -18.18 -1.37 1.31
C ASN A 130 -16.85 -1.92 0.76
N LEU A 131 -15.76 -1.86 1.52
CA LEU A 131 -14.49 -2.49 1.14
C LEU A 131 -14.62 -4.01 1.03
N LEU A 132 -15.29 -4.67 1.99
CA LEU A 132 -15.57 -6.11 1.96
C LEU A 132 -16.39 -6.53 0.73
N LYS A 133 -17.33 -5.68 0.29
CA LYS A 133 -18.10 -5.93 -0.94
C LYS A 133 -17.26 -5.72 -2.21
N SER A 134 -16.38 -4.73 -2.19
CA SER A 134 -15.66 -4.25 -3.38
C SER A 134 -14.35 -4.98 -3.66
N CYS A 135 -13.64 -5.41 -2.61
CA CYS A 135 -12.36 -6.10 -2.75
C CYS A 135 -12.53 -7.61 -2.85
N TYR A 136 -11.65 -8.22 -3.64
CA TYR A 136 -11.45 -9.66 -3.66
C TYR A 136 -10.67 -10.11 -2.42
N LYS A 137 -9.61 -9.38 -2.07
CA LYS A 137 -8.80 -9.59 -0.86
C LYS A 137 -8.51 -8.27 -0.15
N ILE A 138 -8.49 -8.31 1.17
CA ILE A 138 -8.03 -7.24 2.04
C ILE A 138 -6.93 -7.83 2.91
N ILE A 139 -5.73 -7.28 2.78
CA ILE A 139 -4.51 -7.82 3.37
C ILE A 139 -3.99 -6.85 4.42
N PHE A 140 -3.59 -7.39 5.56
CA PHE A 140 -3.10 -6.65 6.71
C PHE A 140 -1.66 -7.02 7.02
N ASN A 141 -0.87 -6.06 7.48
CA ASN A 141 0.52 -6.31 7.89
C ASN A 141 0.64 -6.99 9.28
N SER A 142 -0.46 -7.11 10.03
CA SER A 142 -0.47 -7.72 11.36
C SER A 142 -1.87 -8.18 11.78
N ASN A 143 -1.92 -9.09 12.74
CA ASN A 143 -3.19 -9.49 13.39
C ASN A 143 -3.86 -8.31 14.09
N TRP A 144 -3.08 -7.37 14.64
CA TRP A 144 -3.60 -6.17 15.26
C TRP A 144 -4.37 -5.31 14.26
N SER A 145 -3.82 -5.02 13.09
CA SER A 145 -4.49 -4.23 12.06
C SER A 145 -5.73 -4.93 11.49
N LYS A 146 -5.71 -6.28 11.35
CA LYS A 146 -6.92 -7.06 11.02
C LYS A 146 -7.99 -6.91 12.11
N LYS A 147 -7.62 -7.03 13.40
CA LYS A 147 -8.54 -6.85 14.52
C LYS A 147 -9.15 -5.45 14.53
N ARG A 148 -8.34 -4.41 14.32
CA ARG A 148 -8.80 -3.02 14.21
C ARG A 148 -9.81 -2.84 13.08
N PHE A 149 -9.56 -3.41 11.91
CA PHE A 149 -10.50 -3.36 10.78
C PHE A 149 -11.86 -3.99 11.13
N LEU A 150 -11.88 -5.03 11.94
CA LEU A 150 -13.08 -5.77 12.33
C LEU A 150 -13.87 -5.11 13.47
N GLU A 151 -13.31 -4.12 14.17
CA GLU A 151 -14.00 -3.45 15.30
C GLU A 151 -15.37 -2.91 14.88
N GLY A 152 -16.42 -3.35 15.60
CA GLY A 152 -17.81 -2.96 15.35
C GLY A 152 -18.46 -3.60 14.11
N LEU A 153 -17.76 -4.49 13.40
CA LEU A 153 -18.36 -5.29 12.33
C LEU A 153 -19.03 -6.54 12.91
N GLU A 154 -20.05 -7.04 12.23
CA GLU A 154 -20.78 -8.26 12.59
C GLU A 154 -19.87 -9.51 12.54
N ASN A 155 -20.11 -10.48 13.43
CA ASN A 155 -19.31 -11.70 13.53
C ASN A 155 -19.17 -12.49 12.22
N LYS A 156 -20.15 -12.42 11.32
CA LYS A 156 -20.07 -13.05 9.99
C LYS A 156 -18.88 -12.60 9.15
N PHE A 157 -18.32 -11.42 9.42
CA PHE A 157 -17.16 -10.91 8.69
C PHE A 157 -15.80 -11.37 9.27
N VAL A 158 -15.78 -11.87 10.51
CA VAL A 158 -14.53 -12.27 11.20
C VAL A 158 -13.84 -13.41 10.45
N ASN A 159 -14.60 -14.39 9.97
CA ASN A 159 -14.11 -15.56 9.25
C ASN A 159 -14.19 -15.41 7.73
N SER A 160 -14.27 -14.18 7.22
CA SER A 160 -14.28 -13.96 5.79
C SER A 160 -12.96 -14.41 5.15
N ASP A 161 -13.05 -15.24 4.13
CA ASP A 161 -11.93 -15.68 3.29
C ASP A 161 -11.22 -14.53 2.56
N LYS A 162 -11.85 -13.35 2.55
CA LYS A 162 -11.26 -12.13 1.96
C LYS A 162 -10.20 -11.48 2.85
N LEU A 163 -10.13 -11.80 4.15
CA LEU A 163 -9.28 -11.13 5.12
C LEU A 163 -8.03 -11.94 5.41
N GLU A 164 -6.89 -11.49 4.95
CA GLU A 164 -5.61 -12.17 5.14
C GLU A 164 -4.62 -11.32 5.94
N VAL A 165 -3.70 -11.97 6.65
CA VAL A 165 -2.56 -11.34 7.31
C VAL A 165 -1.30 -11.79 6.61
N PHE A 166 -0.52 -10.82 6.14
CA PHE A 166 0.78 -11.05 5.54
C PHE A 166 1.83 -10.22 6.29
N PHE A 167 2.60 -10.90 7.13
CA PHE A 167 3.63 -10.24 7.95
C PHE A 167 4.76 -9.68 7.08
N GLN A 168 5.16 -8.47 7.39
CA GLN A 168 6.30 -7.86 6.73
C GLN A 168 7.58 -8.55 7.18
N SER A 169 8.46 -8.81 6.24
CA SER A 169 9.79 -9.38 6.49
C SER A 169 10.88 -8.41 6.05
N ALA A 170 12.03 -8.51 6.69
CA ALA A 170 13.22 -7.80 6.30
C ALA A 170 14.30 -8.77 5.83
N LYS A 171 15.19 -8.31 4.96
CA LYS A 171 16.35 -9.09 4.53
C LYS A 171 17.28 -9.31 5.73
N LYS A 172 17.63 -10.57 5.99
CA LYS A 172 18.63 -10.91 7.02
C LYS A 172 19.95 -10.22 6.70
N ASN A 173 20.46 -9.47 7.67
CA ASN A 173 21.80 -8.87 7.56
C ASN A 173 22.83 -9.91 8.03
N ASN A 174 23.67 -10.39 7.11
CA ASN A 174 24.71 -11.36 7.41
C ASN A 174 26.01 -10.72 7.91
N LYS A 175 26.03 -9.42 8.23
CA LYS A 175 27.20 -8.76 8.83
C LYS A 175 27.50 -9.39 10.17
N LYS A 176 28.76 -9.74 10.41
CA LYS A 176 29.23 -10.24 11.71
C LYS A 176 28.84 -9.27 12.81
N ILE A 177 28.18 -9.76 13.84
CA ILE A 177 27.89 -8.99 15.05
C ILE A 177 29.22 -8.67 15.71
N LEU A 178 29.48 -7.40 15.98
CA LEU A 178 30.70 -6.98 16.70
C LEU A 178 30.73 -7.68 18.06
N LYS A 179 31.88 -8.30 18.41
CA LYS A 179 32.05 -9.02 19.67
C LYS A 179 31.92 -8.10 20.89
N ASN A 180 32.33 -6.84 20.76
CA ASN A 180 32.23 -5.84 21.83
C ASN A 180 30.94 -5.06 21.71
N LYS A 181 29.93 -5.42 22.48
CA LYS A 181 28.66 -4.71 22.59
C LYS A 181 28.84 -3.52 23.53
N LYS A 182 28.54 -2.33 23.02
CA LYS A 182 28.44 -1.12 23.84
C LYS A 182 27.06 -1.09 24.53
N LYS A 183 27.00 -0.58 25.76
CA LYS A 183 25.73 -0.37 26.49
C LYS A 183 25.05 0.90 25.97
N TRP A 184 24.50 0.83 24.77
CA TRP A 184 23.77 1.95 24.15
C TRP A 184 22.30 1.65 24.06
N ILE A 185 21.47 2.65 24.32
CA ILE A 185 20.06 2.67 23.93
C ILE A 185 20.01 3.30 22.54
N THR A 186 19.49 2.57 21.58
CA THR A 186 19.44 3.01 20.17
C THR A 186 18.01 3.24 19.75
N PHE A 187 17.70 4.47 19.31
CA PHE A 187 16.44 4.80 18.66
C PHE A 187 16.58 4.58 17.14
N VAL A 188 15.63 3.85 16.56
CA VAL A 188 15.56 3.62 15.11
C VAL A 188 14.22 4.11 14.59
N GLY A 189 14.20 5.23 13.88
CA GLY A 189 12.99 5.82 13.34
C GLY A 189 13.19 7.18 12.71
N LYS A 190 12.13 7.75 12.17
CA LYS A 190 12.13 9.15 11.77
C LYS A 190 12.07 10.02 13.02
N LEU A 191 12.87 11.08 13.07
CA LEU A 191 12.84 12.05 14.16
C LEU A 191 11.58 12.92 14.04
N ASN A 192 10.53 12.51 14.71
CA ASN A 192 9.30 13.28 14.90
C ASN A 192 8.61 12.83 16.21
N SER A 193 7.87 13.72 16.84
CA SER A 193 7.19 13.49 18.13
C SER A 193 6.28 12.26 18.13
N ALA A 194 5.63 11.95 16.99
CA ALA A 194 4.80 10.76 16.86
C ALA A 194 5.56 9.43 17.02
N LYS A 195 6.89 9.45 17.08
CA LYS A 195 7.77 8.30 17.30
C LYS A 195 8.34 8.25 18.72
N GLY A 196 8.03 9.23 19.56
CA GLY A 196 8.43 9.25 20.96
C GLY A 196 9.94 9.39 21.18
N TYR A 197 10.68 10.08 20.30
CA TYR A 197 12.09 10.29 20.49
C TYR A 197 12.41 11.43 21.47
N ASP A 198 11.40 12.24 21.78
CA ASP A 198 11.41 13.44 22.60
C ASP A 198 10.79 13.24 24.00
N ILE A 199 10.59 11.98 24.40
CA ILE A 199 10.07 11.57 25.71
C ILE A 199 11.20 11.23 26.67
#